data_554c5ac5b78f397b374b07bb9484df2d
#
_entry.id   554c5ac5b78f397b374b07bb9484df2d
#
_cell.length_a   1.000
_cell.length_b   1.000
_cell.length_c   1.000
_cell.angle_alpha   90.00
_cell.angle_beta   90.00
_cell.angle_gamma   90.00
#
_symmetry.space_group_name_H-M   'P 1'
#
loop_
_entity.id
_entity.type
_entity.pdbx_description
1 polymer ?
#
loop_
_entity_poly.entity_id
_entity_poly.type
_entity_poly.pdbx_seq_one_letter_code
_entity_poly.pdbx_strand_id
1 'polypeptide(L)'
;MRCHQIVSGFVVWFLLTGLTARAADEWIDLLPAIEPSKHRVAGTWTKTSEGLATNAVTGSRILLPIQPKGEYDFKVSFTRRTGRHSIGLFFVTGGRQAAYEVDAWGEHLAGIQEINGQPFKSNPTRVTDQALENGRKYTAEVRVRRDKVEAFLDDKLLTTHRTDGSDLSNPSLWRLPDQKSLGLGAWDSETIFHSVTVRRISGDVSLATTTTPANRPSPPGTRTTATPKSTTKSTNSSGRPQRVLIVIANEHFFYREYSEPKQELERAGIAVEVAAGRKSACRPHQGTGEGVDGGVVQPDLAIAEADASRYDAILFSGGWGSSMYQFDFKGTYQNRAYNGERSIKEATNRLINSFIQQDKYVCALCHGTTVLAWARVNGRSPLAGKQATGPVMHGPAGNYPGHRDSTPPPSRWHAETNGARMVAPNSVGDPNTLVDDVVIDGKIMTGQDDPTAREMGRQLARALLAERGPAK
;
A
#
# COMPACT_ATOMS: atom_id res chain seq x y z
N MET A 1 -25.55 -66.73 -68.50
CA MET A 1 -25.21 -65.28 -68.44
C MET A 1 -25.44 -64.82 -67.03
N ARG A 2 -24.37 -64.60 -66.24
CA ARG A 2 -24.46 -64.11 -64.83
C ARG A 2 -23.90 -62.74 -64.79
N CYS A 3 -24.74 -61.78 -64.43
CA CYS A 3 -24.30 -60.42 -64.10
C CYS A 3 -23.78 -60.33 -62.68
N HIS A 4 -22.55 -59.81 -62.54
CA HIS A 4 -21.96 -59.50 -61.27
C HIS A 4 -22.22 -58.01 -61.00
N GLN A 5 -22.93 -57.69 -59.88
CA GLN A 5 -22.99 -56.40 -59.35
C GLN A 5 -21.87 -56.14 -58.31
N ILE A 6 -21.04 -55.15 -58.54
CA ILE A 6 -20.01 -54.65 -57.61
C ILE A 6 -20.66 -53.59 -56.73
N VAL A 7 -20.72 -53.81 -55.40
CA VAL A 7 -21.13 -52.87 -54.41
C VAL A 7 -19.88 -52.22 -53.83
N SER A 8 -19.67 -50.92 -54.15
CA SER A 8 -18.61 -50.08 -53.53
C SER A 8 -19.12 -49.56 -52.19
N GLY A 9 -18.52 -50.01 -51.10
CA GLY A 9 -18.77 -49.49 -49.77
C GLY A 9 -17.87 -48.27 -49.50
N PHE A 10 -18.53 -47.10 -49.26
CA PHE A 10 -17.89 -45.91 -48.74
C PHE A 10 -17.76 -46.03 -47.21
N VAL A 11 -16.54 -46.16 -46.69
CA VAL A 11 -16.25 -46.07 -45.26
C VAL A 11 -16.04 -44.59 -44.93
N VAL A 12 -17.00 -43.98 -44.23
CA VAL A 12 -16.89 -42.63 -43.67
C VAL A 12 -16.19 -42.75 -42.31
N TRP A 13 -14.93 -42.26 -42.22
CA TRP A 13 -14.23 -42.07 -40.96
C TRP A 13 -14.76 -40.82 -40.27
N PHE A 14 -15.51 -40.97 -39.19
CA PHE A 14 -15.79 -39.95 -38.25
C PHE A 14 -14.55 -39.75 -37.34
N LEU A 15 -13.81 -38.66 -37.58
CA LEU A 15 -12.84 -38.16 -36.62
C LEU A 15 -13.61 -37.53 -35.45
N LEU A 16 -13.80 -38.28 -34.36
CA LEU A 16 -14.18 -37.70 -33.06
C LEU A 16 -12.99 -36.94 -32.54
N THR A 17 -12.98 -35.63 -32.73
CA THR A 17 -12.17 -34.73 -31.93
C THR A 17 -12.76 -34.70 -30.53
N GLY A 18 -12.19 -35.49 -29.65
CA GLY A 18 -12.52 -35.44 -28.22
C GLY A 18 -12.10 -34.13 -27.63
N LEU A 19 -13.05 -33.15 -27.52
CA LEU A 19 -12.94 -32.09 -26.52
C LEU A 19 -12.98 -32.78 -25.16
N THR A 20 -11.84 -32.94 -24.52
CA THR A 20 -11.78 -33.28 -23.09
C THR A 20 -12.37 -32.09 -22.32
N ALA A 21 -13.66 -32.17 -22.06
CA ALA A 21 -14.26 -31.31 -21.00
C ALA A 21 -13.56 -31.68 -19.70
N ARG A 22 -12.65 -30.81 -19.25
CA ARG A 22 -11.99 -30.96 -17.95
C ARG A 22 -13.10 -30.93 -16.89
N ALA A 23 -13.19 -32.00 -16.11
CA ALA A 23 -14.27 -32.20 -15.15
C ALA A 23 -14.45 -30.97 -14.25
N ALA A 24 -15.69 -30.48 -14.14
CA ALA A 24 -16.05 -29.28 -13.39
C ALA A 24 -15.93 -29.44 -11.86
N ASP A 25 -15.52 -30.62 -11.35
CA ASP A 25 -15.65 -31.01 -9.95
C ASP A 25 -14.32 -31.37 -9.25
N GLU A 26 -13.18 -31.13 -9.89
CA GLU A 26 -11.86 -31.49 -9.32
C GLU A 26 -11.25 -30.31 -8.55
N TRP A 27 -10.82 -30.59 -7.30
CA TRP A 27 -10.05 -29.65 -6.50
C TRP A 27 -8.61 -29.57 -6.98
N ILE A 28 -8.14 -28.36 -7.31
CA ILE A 28 -6.76 -28.06 -7.70
C ILE A 28 -5.97 -27.71 -6.45
N ASP A 29 -4.93 -28.48 -6.15
CA ASP A 29 -3.98 -28.14 -5.08
C ASP A 29 -3.00 -27.07 -5.57
N LEU A 30 -2.95 -25.94 -4.85
CA LEU A 30 -2.08 -24.81 -5.17
C LEU A 30 -0.74 -24.85 -4.46
N LEU A 31 -0.57 -25.61 -3.37
CA LEU A 31 0.68 -25.65 -2.60
C LEU A 31 1.92 -25.98 -3.44
N PRO A 32 1.88 -26.95 -4.39
CA PRO A 32 3.03 -27.23 -5.25
C PRO A 32 3.48 -26.04 -6.09
N ALA A 33 2.53 -25.24 -6.58
CA ALA A 33 2.77 -24.10 -7.47
C ALA A 33 3.22 -22.82 -6.74
N ILE A 34 3.09 -22.75 -5.41
CA ILE A 34 3.53 -21.58 -4.63
C ILE A 34 5.06 -21.62 -4.52
N GLU A 35 5.71 -20.54 -4.92
CA GLU A 35 7.14 -20.31 -4.71
C GLU A 35 7.30 -19.10 -3.75
N PRO A 36 7.62 -19.31 -2.46
CA PRO A 36 7.70 -18.21 -1.48
C PRO A 36 8.59 -17.04 -1.89
N SER A 37 9.71 -17.32 -2.54
CA SER A 37 10.64 -16.27 -3.02
C SER A 37 10.04 -15.34 -4.10
N LYS A 38 9.08 -15.84 -4.89
CA LYS A 38 8.42 -15.08 -5.97
C LYS A 38 7.06 -14.50 -5.55
N HIS A 39 6.33 -15.23 -4.70
CA HIS A 39 4.93 -14.94 -4.40
C HIS A 39 4.73 -14.19 -3.09
N ARG A 40 5.76 -14.07 -2.26
CA ARG A 40 5.72 -13.31 -1.00
C ARG A 40 5.41 -11.83 -1.25
N VAL A 41 4.44 -11.31 -0.53
CA VAL A 41 4.10 -9.89 -0.49
C VAL A 41 4.64 -9.24 0.78
N ALA A 42 4.41 -9.88 1.94
CA ALA A 42 4.90 -9.45 3.24
C ALA A 42 5.09 -10.67 4.15
N GLY A 43 5.93 -10.53 5.19
CA GLY A 43 6.26 -11.62 6.11
C GLY A 43 7.28 -12.61 5.52
N THR A 44 7.63 -13.63 6.29
CA THR A 44 8.49 -14.74 5.88
C THR A 44 7.63 -15.96 5.62
N TRP A 45 7.77 -16.53 4.42
CA TRP A 45 7.02 -17.70 4.00
C TRP A 45 7.97 -18.83 3.61
N THR A 46 7.72 -20.03 4.11
CA THR A 46 8.58 -21.20 3.92
C THR A 46 7.74 -22.43 3.64
N LYS A 47 8.13 -23.25 2.66
CA LYS A 47 7.57 -24.59 2.50
C LYS A 47 8.16 -25.53 3.54
N THR A 48 7.32 -26.28 4.21
CA THR A 48 7.67 -27.31 5.20
C THR A 48 7.04 -28.64 4.82
N SER A 49 7.37 -29.70 5.54
CA SER A 49 6.70 -31.00 5.38
C SER A 49 5.20 -30.96 5.78
N GLU A 50 4.80 -29.98 6.59
CA GLU A 50 3.42 -29.82 7.04
C GLU A 50 2.58 -28.89 6.14
N GLY A 51 3.21 -28.17 5.19
CA GLY A 51 2.58 -27.23 4.29
C GLY A 51 3.35 -25.93 4.11
N LEU A 52 2.65 -24.82 3.95
CA LEU A 52 3.22 -23.49 3.79
C LEU A 52 3.14 -22.71 5.12
N ALA A 53 4.29 -22.40 5.71
CA ALA A 53 4.38 -21.71 6.99
C ALA A 53 4.67 -20.22 6.82
N THR A 54 4.11 -19.39 7.69
CA THR A 54 4.46 -17.97 7.85
C THR A 54 4.77 -17.62 9.30
N ASN A 55 5.62 -16.62 9.50
CA ASN A 55 5.96 -16.12 10.83
C ASN A 55 4.92 -15.10 11.35
N ALA A 56 4.96 -14.85 12.68
CA ALA A 56 4.08 -13.90 13.35
C ALA A 56 4.56 -12.46 13.14
N VAL A 57 4.21 -11.87 12.00
CA VAL A 57 4.41 -10.43 11.73
C VAL A 57 3.12 -9.81 11.21
N THR A 58 3.00 -8.51 11.44
CA THR A 58 1.85 -7.70 11.02
C THR A 58 1.63 -7.80 9.52
N GLY A 59 0.46 -8.29 9.12
CA GLY A 59 0.04 -8.32 7.72
C GLY A 59 0.85 -9.25 6.81
N SER A 60 1.35 -10.40 7.31
CA SER A 60 1.95 -11.44 6.47
C SER A 60 1.02 -11.83 5.33
N ARG A 61 1.49 -11.74 4.07
CA ARG A 61 0.69 -12.03 2.89
C ARG A 61 1.50 -12.74 1.82
N ILE A 62 0.86 -13.69 1.15
CA ILE A 62 1.41 -14.36 -0.01
C ILE A 62 0.37 -14.40 -1.13
N LEU A 63 0.79 -14.12 -2.34
CA LEU A 63 -0.01 -14.22 -3.54
C LEU A 63 -0.03 -15.68 -4.02
N LEU A 64 -1.16 -16.17 -4.45
CA LEU A 64 -1.28 -17.49 -5.06
C LEU A 64 -1.19 -17.34 -6.59
N PRO A 65 -0.49 -18.24 -7.31
CA PRO A 65 -0.30 -18.14 -8.75
C PRO A 65 -1.55 -18.60 -9.52
N ILE A 66 -2.70 -18.01 -9.19
CA ILE A 66 -3.99 -18.36 -9.78
C ILE A 66 -4.91 -17.15 -9.84
N GLN A 67 -5.58 -16.97 -10.98
CA GLN A 67 -6.50 -15.87 -11.28
C GLN A 67 -7.85 -16.43 -11.70
N PRO A 68 -8.76 -16.73 -10.77
CA PRO A 68 -10.06 -17.29 -11.11
C PRO A 68 -10.94 -16.25 -11.81
N LYS A 69 -11.68 -16.71 -12.83
CA LYS A 69 -12.70 -15.93 -13.54
C LYS A 69 -14.02 -16.70 -13.50
N GLY A 70 -15.05 -16.13 -12.90
CA GLY A 70 -16.35 -16.77 -12.74
C GLY A 70 -16.55 -17.32 -11.33
N GLU A 71 -17.25 -18.43 -11.22
CA GLU A 71 -17.63 -19.02 -9.93
C GLU A 71 -16.65 -20.14 -9.52
N TYR A 72 -16.31 -20.16 -8.25
CA TYR A 72 -15.37 -21.14 -7.70
C TYR A 72 -15.54 -21.28 -6.19
N ASP A 73 -14.95 -22.35 -5.65
CA ASP A 73 -14.75 -22.53 -4.22
C ASP A 73 -13.25 -22.47 -3.92
N PHE A 74 -12.89 -21.71 -2.88
CA PHE A 74 -11.53 -21.57 -2.40
C PHE A 74 -11.47 -22.06 -0.95
N LYS A 75 -10.76 -23.16 -0.71
CA LYS A 75 -10.72 -23.86 0.58
C LYS A 75 -9.28 -23.99 1.06
N VAL A 76 -9.08 -23.69 2.35
CA VAL A 76 -7.78 -23.65 3.00
C VAL A 76 -7.86 -24.31 4.36
N SER A 77 -7.02 -25.32 4.63
CA SER A 77 -6.86 -25.82 5.99
C SER A 77 -5.58 -25.28 6.61
N PHE A 78 -5.65 -24.86 7.86
CA PHE A 78 -4.54 -24.19 8.54
C PHE A 78 -4.52 -24.49 10.04
N THR A 79 -3.35 -24.25 10.67
CA THR A 79 -3.17 -24.22 12.11
C THR A 79 -2.44 -22.93 12.47
N ARG A 80 -3.06 -22.09 13.30
CA ARG A 80 -2.38 -20.97 13.93
C ARG A 80 -1.56 -21.52 15.10
N ARG A 81 -0.22 -21.39 15.02
CA ARG A 81 0.71 -21.91 16.04
C ARG A 81 0.82 -20.96 17.23
N THR A 82 0.93 -19.68 16.95
CA THR A 82 1.05 -18.59 17.93
C THR A 82 0.29 -17.36 17.47
N GLY A 83 0.11 -16.40 18.37
CA GLY A 83 -0.57 -15.14 18.07
C GLY A 83 -2.04 -15.15 18.48
N ARG A 84 -2.70 -14.02 18.23
CA ARG A 84 -4.11 -13.77 18.63
C ARG A 84 -4.90 -13.03 17.56
N HIS A 85 -4.35 -12.94 16.34
CA HIS A 85 -4.95 -12.17 15.27
C HIS A 85 -5.33 -13.04 14.08
N SER A 86 -5.86 -12.39 13.06
CA SER A 86 -6.61 -13.00 11.97
C SER A 86 -5.81 -13.86 11.02
N ILE A 87 -6.51 -14.84 10.48
CA ILE A 87 -6.15 -15.57 9.28
C ILE A 87 -7.07 -15.09 8.16
N GLY A 88 -6.49 -14.72 7.01
CA GLY A 88 -7.18 -14.15 5.86
C GLY A 88 -7.09 -14.99 4.60
N LEU A 89 -8.21 -15.14 3.90
CA LEU A 89 -8.30 -15.71 2.56
C LEU A 89 -8.65 -14.59 1.58
N PHE A 90 -7.72 -14.26 0.67
CA PHE A 90 -7.98 -13.27 -0.38
C PHE A 90 -8.66 -13.97 -1.56
N PHE A 91 -9.81 -13.46 -1.95
CA PHE A 91 -10.60 -13.98 -3.06
C PHE A 91 -10.93 -12.89 -4.08
N VAL A 92 -11.42 -13.28 -5.25
CA VAL A 92 -11.75 -12.37 -6.36
C VAL A 92 -13.19 -12.60 -6.80
N THR A 93 -13.97 -11.55 -6.87
CA THR A 93 -15.33 -11.57 -7.47
C THR A 93 -15.56 -10.28 -8.23
N GLY A 94 -16.27 -10.33 -9.37
CA GLY A 94 -16.49 -9.16 -10.23
C GLY A 94 -15.19 -8.48 -10.72
N GLY A 95 -14.07 -9.21 -10.74
CA GLY A 95 -12.75 -8.65 -11.09
C GLY A 95 -12.10 -7.83 -9.99
N ARG A 96 -12.67 -7.80 -8.78
CA ARG A 96 -12.15 -7.12 -7.58
C ARG A 96 -11.70 -8.12 -6.54
N GLN A 97 -10.66 -7.77 -5.80
CA GLN A 97 -10.15 -8.55 -4.68
C GLN A 97 -10.82 -8.12 -3.38
N ALA A 98 -11.22 -9.10 -2.59
CA ALA A 98 -11.67 -8.93 -1.22
C ALA A 98 -10.95 -9.95 -0.32
N ALA A 99 -11.09 -9.83 1.01
CA ALA A 99 -10.57 -10.77 1.96
C ALA A 99 -11.66 -11.21 2.95
N TYR A 100 -11.72 -12.53 3.19
CA TYR A 100 -12.43 -13.10 4.31
C TYR A 100 -11.44 -13.34 5.45
N GLU A 101 -11.75 -12.85 6.64
CA GLU A 101 -10.91 -13.02 7.82
C GLU A 101 -11.65 -13.72 8.95
N VAL A 102 -10.88 -14.45 9.77
CA VAL A 102 -11.34 -15.12 10.97
C VAL A 102 -10.45 -14.73 12.14
N ASP A 103 -11.04 -14.56 13.32
CA ASP A 103 -10.39 -14.15 14.59
C ASP A 103 -9.67 -12.82 14.52
N ALA A 104 -10.34 -11.83 13.97
CA ALA A 104 -9.76 -10.52 13.70
C ALA A 104 -10.03 -9.48 14.78
N TRP A 105 -9.26 -8.38 14.72
CA TRP A 105 -9.36 -7.17 15.53
C TRP A 105 -9.10 -7.36 17.04
N GLY A 106 -8.61 -8.53 17.47
CA GLY A 106 -8.52 -8.85 18.90
C GLY A 106 -9.88 -8.97 19.60
N GLU A 107 -10.97 -8.92 18.82
CA GLU A 107 -12.38 -9.00 19.26
C GLU A 107 -13.03 -10.32 18.80
N HIS A 108 -12.24 -11.26 18.28
CA HIS A 108 -12.70 -12.56 17.79
C HIS A 108 -13.79 -12.45 16.72
N LEU A 109 -13.60 -11.51 15.78
CA LEU A 109 -14.54 -11.27 14.70
C LEU A 109 -14.19 -12.10 13.46
N ALA A 110 -15.22 -12.44 12.66
CA ALA A 110 -15.05 -12.92 11.29
C ALA A 110 -15.94 -12.13 10.34
N GLY A 111 -15.53 -12.03 9.05
CA GLY A 111 -16.31 -11.35 8.03
C GLY A 111 -15.50 -11.00 6.78
N ILE A 112 -16.15 -10.34 5.82
CA ILE A 112 -15.53 -9.79 4.61
C ILE A 112 -15.00 -8.39 4.93
N GLN A 113 -13.76 -8.11 4.57
CA GLN A 113 -12.98 -6.95 5.03
C GLN A 113 -13.66 -5.61 4.85
N GLU A 114 -14.07 -5.28 3.64
CA GLU A 114 -14.76 -4.01 3.38
C GLU A 114 -15.93 -4.20 2.41
N ILE A 115 -17.08 -3.62 2.79
CA ILE A 115 -18.27 -3.52 1.95
C ILE A 115 -18.66 -2.05 1.87
N ASN A 116 -18.70 -1.46 0.67
CA ASN A 116 -18.90 -0.03 0.47
C ASN A 116 -17.96 0.84 1.33
N GLY A 117 -16.69 0.42 1.45
CA GLY A 117 -15.69 1.08 2.29
C GLY A 117 -15.90 0.94 3.80
N GLN A 118 -16.93 0.20 4.25
CA GLN A 118 -17.16 -0.08 5.68
C GLN A 118 -16.42 -1.35 6.09
N PRO A 119 -15.54 -1.29 7.11
CA PRO A 119 -14.82 -2.45 7.60
C PRO A 119 -15.79 -3.49 8.22
N PHE A 120 -15.43 -4.78 8.20
CA PHE A 120 -16.32 -5.82 8.73
C PHE A 120 -16.61 -5.70 10.24
N LYS A 121 -15.84 -4.91 10.95
CA LYS A 121 -16.18 -4.49 12.33
C LYS A 121 -17.56 -3.83 12.42
N SER A 122 -18.03 -3.21 11.34
CA SER A 122 -19.32 -2.47 11.27
C SER A 122 -20.19 -2.83 10.05
N ASN A 123 -19.73 -3.67 9.12
CA ASN A 123 -20.49 -4.05 7.95
C ASN A 123 -21.40 -5.28 8.18
N PRO A 124 -22.34 -5.59 7.27
CA PRO A 124 -23.34 -6.67 7.47
C PRO A 124 -22.78 -8.08 7.58
N THR A 125 -21.50 -8.31 7.21
CA THR A 125 -20.89 -9.66 7.27
C THR A 125 -20.24 -9.97 8.61
N ARG A 126 -20.29 -9.05 9.56
CA ARG A 126 -19.71 -9.22 10.90
C ARG A 126 -20.31 -10.40 11.63
N VAL A 127 -19.44 -11.29 12.10
CA VAL A 127 -19.77 -12.41 13.00
C VAL A 127 -18.86 -12.30 14.23
N THR A 128 -19.45 -12.41 15.41
CA THR A 128 -18.73 -12.38 16.71
C THR A 128 -18.36 -13.79 17.20
N ASP A 129 -17.54 -13.85 18.23
CA ASP A 129 -17.20 -15.09 18.96
C ASP A 129 -16.52 -16.16 18.09
N GLN A 130 -15.70 -15.73 17.15
CA GLN A 130 -14.95 -16.59 16.23
C GLN A 130 -13.47 -16.70 16.66
N ALA A 131 -13.21 -16.98 17.95
CA ALA A 131 -11.87 -17.20 18.46
C ALA A 131 -11.24 -18.49 17.90
N LEU A 132 -10.01 -18.41 17.42
CA LEU A 132 -9.21 -19.57 17.05
C LEU A 132 -8.36 -20.03 18.24
N GLU A 133 -8.33 -21.33 18.48
CA GLU A 133 -7.41 -21.95 19.41
C GLU A 133 -6.06 -22.22 18.73
N ASN A 134 -4.97 -21.78 19.34
CA ASN A 134 -3.63 -22.08 18.83
C ASN A 134 -3.34 -23.59 18.90
N GLY A 135 -2.76 -24.14 17.84
CA GLY A 135 -2.48 -25.57 17.72
C GLY A 135 -3.64 -26.41 17.16
N ARG A 136 -4.87 -25.87 17.12
CA ARG A 136 -6.01 -26.56 16.51
C ARG A 136 -5.99 -26.34 14.98
N LYS A 137 -6.30 -27.40 14.22
CA LYS A 137 -6.47 -27.33 12.77
C LYS A 137 -7.89 -26.89 12.43
N TYR A 138 -8.01 -25.89 11.57
CA TYR A 138 -9.26 -25.33 11.04
C TYR A 138 -9.32 -25.45 9.52
N THR A 139 -10.52 -25.34 8.98
CA THR A 139 -10.76 -25.23 7.55
C THR A 139 -11.62 -24.01 7.27
N ALA A 140 -11.07 -23.04 6.55
CA ALA A 140 -11.80 -21.89 6.04
C ALA A 140 -12.11 -22.07 4.55
N GLU A 141 -13.31 -21.66 4.13
CA GLU A 141 -13.73 -21.76 2.72
C GLU A 141 -14.48 -20.50 2.30
N VAL A 142 -14.19 -20.01 1.10
CA VAL A 142 -14.94 -18.95 0.44
C VAL A 142 -15.57 -19.51 -0.84
N ARG A 143 -16.87 -19.40 -0.96
CA ARG A 143 -17.61 -19.77 -2.17
C ARG A 143 -18.05 -18.52 -2.92
N VAL A 144 -17.49 -18.31 -4.09
CA VAL A 144 -17.79 -17.19 -4.97
C VAL A 144 -18.81 -17.63 -6.00
N ARG A 145 -19.94 -16.93 -6.04
CA ARG A 145 -21.02 -17.12 -7.03
C ARG A 145 -21.26 -15.79 -7.74
N ARG A 146 -22.01 -15.84 -8.83
CA ARG A 146 -22.29 -14.68 -9.68
C ARG A 146 -22.93 -13.52 -8.91
N ASP A 147 -23.76 -13.82 -7.92
CA ASP A 147 -24.59 -12.86 -7.18
C ASP A 147 -24.34 -12.86 -5.67
N LYS A 148 -23.38 -13.63 -5.19
CA LYS A 148 -23.07 -13.72 -3.75
C LYS A 148 -21.70 -14.30 -3.46
N VAL A 149 -21.23 -14.01 -2.25
CA VAL A 149 -20.09 -14.67 -1.61
C VAL A 149 -20.56 -15.29 -0.29
N GLU A 150 -20.15 -16.51 -0.03
CA GLU A 150 -20.41 -17.23 1.22
C GLU A 150 -19.07 -17.61 1.85
N ALA A 151 -18.93 -17.40 3.17
CA ALA A 151 -17.72 -17.71 3.92
C ALA A 151 -18.01 -18.69 5.06
N PHE A 152 -17.15 -19.69 5.20
CA PHE A 152 -17.31 -20.82 6.11
C PHE A 152 -16.08 -20.97 6.98
N LEU A 153 -16.28 -21.52 8.19
CA LEU A 153 -15.23 -22.04 9.07
C LEU A 153 -15.67 -23.42 9.58
N ASP A 154 -14.83 -24.45 9.42
CA ASP A 154 -15.11 -25.85 9.79
C ASP A 154 -16.48 -26.30 9.26
N ASP A 155 -16.72 -26.09 7.96
CA ASP A 155 -17.96 -26.36 7.21
C ASP A 155 -19.22 -25.61 7.72
N LYS A 156 -19.10 -24.78 8.75
CA LYS A 156 -20.18 -23.93 9.24
C LYS A 156 -20.22 -22.65 8.42
N LEU A 157 -21.36 -22.35 7.80
CA LEU A 157 -21.60 -21.04 7.16
C LEU A 157 -21.59 -19.94 8.23
N LEU A 158 -20.66 -19.00 8.11
CA LEU A 158 -20.56 -17.85 9.00
C LEU A 158 -21.29 -16.64 8.45
N THR A 159 -21.11 -16.34 7.16
CA THR A 159 -21.74 -15.17 6.54
C THR A 159 -22.01 -15.38 5.06
N THR A 160 -23.04 -14.70 4.58
CA THR A 160 -23.39 -14.59 3.15
C THR A 160 -23.56 -13.13 2.80
N HIS A 161 -22.94 -12.70 1.70
CA HIS A 161 -23.10 -11.36 1.16
C HIS A 161 -23.53 -11.42 -0.30
N ARG A 162 -24.67 -10.77 -0.61
CA ARG A 162 -25.15 -10.61 -2.00
C ARG A 162 -24.38 -9.49 -2.68
N THR A 163 -23.64 -9.80 -3.74
CA THR A 163 -22.76 -8.86 -4.42
C THR A 163 -22.39 -9.38 -5.80
N ASP A 164 -22.14 -8.46 -6.72
CA ASP A 164 -21.45 -8.70 -7.99
C ASP A 164 -19.93 -8.37 -7.88
N GLY A 165 -19.45 -8.01 -6.69
CA GLY A 165 -18.10 -7.61 -6.37
C GLY A 165 -17.85 -6.11 -6.42
N SER A 166 -18.78 -5.30 -6.93
CA SER A 166 -18.57 -3.85 -7.12
C SER A 166 -18.44 -3.08 -5.80
N ASP A 167 -19.07 -3.58 -4.73
CA ASP A 167 -19.07 -3.00 -3.39
C ASP A 167 -17.95 -3.51 -2.48
N LEU A 168 -17.11 -4.43 -2.96
CA LEU A 168 -16.05 -5.05 -2.17
C LEU A 168 -14.71 -4.36 -2.36
N SER A 169 -13.95 -4.25 -1.26
CA SER A 169 -12.59 -3.76 -1.26
C SER A 169 -11.75 -4.36 -0.12
N ASN A 170 -10.46 -4.05 -0.12
CA ASN A 170 -9.57 -4.36 0.99
C ASN A 170 -8.83 -3.09 1.41
N PRO A 171 -8.63 -2.85 2.71
CA PRO A 171 -7.76 -1.79 3.18
C PRO A 171 -6.34 -1.98 2.63
N SER A 172 -5.62 -0.89 2.46
CA SER A 172 -4.31 -0.89 1.81
C SER A 172 -3.30 -1.85 2.45
N LEU A 173 -3.32 -1.95 3.80
CA LEU A 173 -2.47 -2.88 4.57
C LEU A 173 -2.75 -4.35 4.27
N TRP A 174 -3.94 -4.66 3.77
CA TRP A 174 -4.42 -6.01 3.52
C TRP A 174 -4.60 -6.31 2.03
N ARG A 175 -4.01 -5.49 1.12
CA ARG A 175 -4.05 -5.68 -0.33
C ARG A 175 -2.92 -6.55 -0.84
N LEU A 176 -3.20 -7.37 -1.86
CA LEU A 176 -2.17 -7.99 -2.69
C LEU A 176 -1.84 -7.09 -3.88
N PRO A 177 -0.60 -7.12 -4.40
CA PRO A 177 -0.19 -6.32 -5.56
C PRO A 177 -0.97 -6.66 -6.83
N ASP A 178 -1.25 -7.95 -7.06
CA ASP A 178 -2.14 -8.40 -8.12
C ASP A 178 -3.53 -8.66 -7.55
N GLN A 179 -4.47 -7.78 -7.87
CA GLN A 179 -5.86 -7.84 -7.38
C GLN A 179 -6.73 -8.86 -8.12
N LYS A 180 -6.19 -9.57 -9.10
CA LYS A 180 -6.89 -10.64 -9.81
C LYS A 180 -6.52 -12.03 -9.30
N SER A 181 -5.54 -12.11 -8.42
CA SER A 181 -5.05 -13.37 -7.85
C SER A 181 -5.66 -13.65 -6.48
N LEU A 182 -5.79 -14.93 -6.14
CA LEU A 182 -6.06 -15.38 -4.78
C LEU A 182 -4.85 -15.16 -3.89
N GLY A 183 -5.02 -15.28 -2.58
CA GLY A 183 -3.93 -15.18 -1.62
C GLY A 183 -4.27 -15.67 -0.24
N LEU A 184 -3.23 -15.70 0.60
CA LEU A 184 -3.33 -16.03 2.02
C LEU A 184 -2.74 -14.91 2.86
N GLY A 185 -3.27 -14.73 4.05
CA GLY A 185 -2.77 -13.78 5.03
C GLY A 185 -2.80 -14.31 6.45
N ALA A 186 -1.89 -13.79 7.27
CA ALA A 186 -1.89 -13.97 8.71
C ALA A 186 -1.45 -12.66 9.36
N TRP A 187 -2.18 -12.20 10.35
CA TRP A 187 -1.86 -10.98 11.06
C TRP A 187 -1.28 -11.30 12.44
N ASP A 188 -0.03 -10.93 12.70
CA ASP A 188 0.69 -11.19 13.96
C ASP A 188 0.52 -12.63 14.48
N SER A 189 0.49 -13.60 13.58
CA SER A 189 0.15 -14.98 13.86
C SER A 189 1.04 -15.94 13.07
N GLU A 190 1.85 -16.73 13.76
CA GLU A 190 2.56 -17.84 13.13
C GLU A 190 1.56 -18.91 12.71
N THR A 191 1.54 -19.23 11.43
CA THR A 191 0.51 -20.11 10.87
C THR A 191 1.10 -21.08 9.86
N ILE A 192 0.61 -22.33 9.89
CA ILE A 192 0.87 -23.33 8.85
C ILE A 192 -0.42 -23.54 8.06
N PHE A 193 -0.35 -23.37 6.76
CA PHE A 193 -1.39 -23.69 5.80
C PHE A 193 -1.12 -25.08 5.22
N HIS A 194 -1.90 -26.07 5.65
CA HIS A 194 -1.71 -27.49 5.33
C HIS A 194 -2.25 -27.88 3.97
N SER A 195 -3.32 -27.22 3.52
CA SER A 195 -3.85 -27.41 2.17
C SER A 195 -4.41 -26.08 1.65
N VAL A 196 -4.21 -25.83 0.37
CA VAL A 196 -4.67 -24.61 -0.32
C VAL A 196 -5.25 -25.07 -1.64
N THR A 197 -6.58 -25.13 -1.73
CA THR A 197 -7.25 -25.76 -2.87
C THR A 197 -8.31 -24.85 -3.47
N VAL A 198 -8.49 -24.93 -4.77
CA VAL A 198 -9.56 -24.24 -5.50
C VAL A 198 -10.34 -25.21 -6.37
N ARG A 199 -11.65 -25.06 -6.45
CA ARG A 199 -12.53 -25.82 -7.31
C ARG A 199 -13.29 -24.89 -8.24
N ARG A 200 -13.23 -25.17 -9.52
CA ARG A 200 -14.01 -24.42 -10.53
C ARG A 200 -15.47 -24.85 -10.51
N ILE A 201 -16.37 -23.89 -10.47
CA ILE A 201 -17.82 -24.10 -10.64
C ILE A 201 -18.23 -23.64 -12.04
N SER A 202 -17.84 -22.41 -12.45
CA SER A 202 -18.06 -21.90 -13.80
C SER A 202 -16.90 -20.97 -14.22
N GLY A 203 -16.80 -20.67 -15.52
CA GLY A 203 -15.74 -19.80 -16.04
C GLY A 203 -14.37 -20.49 -16.10
N ASP A 204 -13.29 -19.73 -15.86
CA ASP A 204 -11.91 -20.21 -15.95
C ASP A 204 -11.18 -20.10 -14.62
N VAL A 205 -10.43 -21.14 -14.26
CA VAL A 205 -9.55 -21.18 -13.09
C VAL A 205 -8.21 -21.75 -13.58
N SER A 206 -7.35 -20.88 -14.10
CA SER A 206 -6.04 -21.26 -14.65
C SER A 206 -4.91 -20.77 -13.74
N LEU A 207 -3.85 -21.58 -13.63
CA LEU A 207 -2.60 -21.16 -13.02
C LEU A 207 -2.02 -20.02 -13.87
N ALA A 208 -1.60 -18.94 -13.21
CA ALA A 208 -0.92 -17.85 -13.88
C ALA A 208 0.40 -18.35 -14.47
N THR A 209 0.48 -18.43 -15.80
CA THR A 209 1.73 -18.70 -16.48
C THR A 209 2.64 -17.51 -16.31
N THR A 210 3.78 -17.69 -15.66
CA THR A 210 4.85 -16.69 -15.57
C THR A 210 5.43 -16.48 -16.97
N THR A 211 4.85 -15.58 -17.75
CA THR A 211 5.51 -15.04 -18.93
C THR A 211 6.44 -13.92 -18.49
N THR A 212 7.72 -14.22 -18.40
CA THR A 212 8.79 -13.21 -18.45
C THR A 212 8.58 -12.38 -19.72
N PRO A 213 8.52 -11.05 -19.69
CA PRO A 213 8.42 -10.25 -20.90
C PRO A 213 9.68 -10.45 -21.72
N ALA A 214 9.57 -11.17 -22.82
CA ALA A 214 10.63 -11.22 -23.82
C ALA A 214 10.77 -9.85 -24.48
N ASN A 215 11.98 -9.36 -24.52
CA ASN A 215 12.43 -8.18 -25.28
C ASN A 215 11.83 -8.17 -26.68
N ARG A 216 10.96 -7.20 -26.98
CA ARG A 216 10.49 -6.94 -28.33
C ARG A 216 11.32 -5.80 -28.93
N PRO A 217 12.00 -5.99 -30.05
CA PRO A 217 12.70 -4.90 -30.73
C PRO A 217 11.72 -3.88 -31.30
N SER A 218 12.07 -2.62 -31.16
CA SER A 218 11.32 -1.48 -31.72
C SER A 218 11.50 -1.41 -33.25
N PRO A 219 10.45 -1.08 -34.03
CA PRO A 219 10.60 -0.77 -35.44
C PRO A 219 11.10 0.67 -35.66
N PRO A 220 11.78 0.96 -36.81
CA PRO A 220 12.48 2.21 -37.07
C PRO A 220 11.54 3.35 -37.42
N GLY A 221 12.02 4.55 -37.09
CA GLY A 221 11.28 5.78 -37.17
C GLY A 221 11.03 6.36 -38.59
N THR A 222 10.05 7.25 -38.61
CA THR A 222 9.87 8.18 -39.72
C THR A 222 9.92 9.62 -39.19
N ARG A 223 10.79 10.40 -39.83
CA ARG A 223 11.09 11.82 -39.57
C ARG A 223 10.08 12.70 -40.30
N THR A 224 9.47 13.70 -39.62
CA THR A 224 9.08 14.95 -40.32
C THR A 224 9.18 16.18 -39.42
N THR A 225 9.63 17.23 -40.02
CA THR A 225 10.08 18.53 -39.54
C THR A 225 8.94 19.51 -39.28
N ALA A 226 9.09 20.42 -38.34
CA ALA A 226 9.20 21.88 -38.46
C ALA A 226 8.75 22.63 -37.18
N THR A 227 9.61 23.58 -36.81
CA THR A 227 9.52 24.61 -35.76
C THR A 227 8.50 25.71 -36.11
N PRO A 228 7.98 26.55 -35.16
CA PRO A 228 8.80 27.66 -34.72
C PRO A 228 8.71 28.08 -33.23
N LYS A 229 9.74 28.80 -32.86
CA LYS A 229 10.10 29.48 -31.62
C LYS A 229 9.00 30.26 -30.87
N SER A 230 9.02 30.16 -29.54
CA SER A 230 8.84 31.33 -28.69
C SER A 230 9.76 31.22 -27.47
N THR A 231 10.45 32.28 -27.19
CA THR A 231 11.47 32.49 -26.18
C THR A 231 10.86 32.79 -24.84
N THR A 232 11.27 32.07 -23.77
CA THR A 232 11.51 32.70 -22.48
C THR A 232 12.42 31.83 -21.60
N LYS A 233 13.41 32.44 -21.07
CA LYS A 233 14.50 32.06 -20.15
C LYS A 233 14.42 30.69 -19.47
N SER A 234 15.31 29.81 -19.88
CA SER A 234 15.77 28.63 -19.18
C SER A 234 16.85 29.02 -18.19
N THR A 235 16.70 28.62 -16.94
CA THR A 235 17.83 28.42 -16.05
C THR A 235 18.26 26.95 -16.15
N ASN A 236 19.50 26.72 -16.45
CA ASN A 236 20.19 25.47 -16.66
C ASN A 236 19.81 24.36 -15.67
N SER A 237 19.21 23.27 -16.12
CA SER A 237 19.31 21.99 -15.46
C SER A 237 20.44 21.19 -16.12
N SER A 238 21.60 21.18 -15.45
CA SER A 238 22.70 20.27 -15.70
C SER A 238 22.19 18.82 -15.72
N GLY A 239 22.75 17.96 -16.57
CA GLY A 239 22.36 16.56 -16.77
C GLY A 239 22.58 15.61 -15.57
N ARG A 240 22.51 16.10 -14.31
CA ARG A 240 22.58 15.26 -13.13
C ARG A 240 21.22 14.57 -12.89
N PRO A 241 21.20 13.32 -12.35
CA PRO A 241 19.98 12.67 -11.91
C PRO A 241 19.26 13.50 -10.85
N GLN A 242 17.91 13.55 -10.94
CA GLN A 242 17.09 14.18 -9.90
C GLN A 242 17.24 13.43 -8.59
N ARG A 243 17.17 14.20 -7.49
CA ARG A 243 17.39 13.66 -6.15
C ARG A 243 16.41 14.27 -5.15
N VAL A 244 15.84 13.42 -4.30
CA VAL A 244 14.92 13.81 -3.23
C VAL A 244 15.55 13.47 -1.88
N LEU A 245 15.42 14.40 -0.92
CA LEU A 245 15.75 14.15 0.48
C LEU A 245 14.48 13.79 1.23
N ILE A 246 14.40 12.56 1.77
CA ILE A 246 13.33 12.16 2.67
C ILE A 246 13.82 12.32 4.12
N VAL A 247 13.06 13.03 4.93
CA VAL A 247 13.37 13.26 6.35
C VAL A 247 12.46 12.40 7.21
N ILE A 248 13.05 11.54 8.03
CA ILE A 248 12.36 10.69 9.00
C ILE A 248 12.79 11.07 10.43
N ALA A 249 11.96 10.80 11.43
CA ALA A 249 12.36 10.99 12.83
C ALA A 249 13.26 9.84 13.31
N ASN A 250 14.13 10.11 14.28
CA ASN A 250 14.95 9.05 14.89
C ASN A 250 14.11 8.04 15.67
N GLU A 251 12.96 8.46 16.23
CA GLU A 251 12.03 7.58 16.93
C GLU A 251 10.61 7.83 16.44
N HIS A 252 9.84 6.77 16.28
CA HIS A 252 8.41 6.77 15.97
C HIS A 252 8.03 7.51 14.69
N PHE A 253 8.85 7.40 13.62
CA PHE A 253 8.36 7.74 12.28
C PHE A 253 7.36 6.67 11.80
N PHE A 254 6.52 7.01 10.83
CA PHE A 254 5.58 6.06 10.23
C PHE A 254 6.26 5.36 9.04
N TYR A 255 6.52 4.07 9.15
CA TYR A 255 7.36 3.36 8.18
C TYR A 255 6.84 3.43 6.73
N ARG A 256 5.55 3.23 6.53
CA ARG A 256 4.94 3.30 5.18
C ARG A 256 5.04 4.69 4.55
N GLU A 257 4.90 5.72 5.36
CA GLU A 257 4.99 7.12 4.90
C GLU A 257 6.41 7.53 4.50
N TYR A 258 7.39 6.74 4.86
CA TYR A 258 8.76 6.80 4.39
C TYR A 258 8.99 5.88 3.19
N SER A 259 8.66 4.59 3.32
CA SER A 259 9.07 3.54 2.39
C SER A 259 8.30 3.57 1.07
N GLU A 260 7.00 3.90 1.08
CA GLU A 260 6.20 3.93 -0.15
C GLU A 260 6.55 5.11 -1.08
N PRO A 261 6.67 6.36 -0.59
CA PRO A 261 7.16 7.46 -1.44
C PRO A 261 8.56 7.19 -1.98
N LYS A 262 9.46 6.66 -1.16
CA LYS A 262 10.81 6.27 -1.57
C LYS A 262 10.78 5.30 -2.75
N GLN A 263 10.01 4.23 -2.64
CA GLN A 263 9.86 3.23 -3.71
C GLN A 263 9.33 3.84 -5.02
N GLU A 264 8.32 4.72 -4.96
CA GLU A 264 7.76 5.33 -6.17
C GLU A 264 8.74 6.30 -6.83
N LEU A 265 9.51 7.07 -6.05
CA LEU A 265 10.58 7.94 -6.56
C LEU A 265 11.70 7.12 -7.24
N GLU A 266 12.17 6.07 -6.58
CA GLU A 266 13.20 5.16 -7.11
C GLU A 266 12.73 4.44 -8.38
N ARG A 267 11.47 3.99 -8.45
CA ARG A 267 10.88 3.44 -9.68
C ARG A 267 10.85 4.43 -10.83
N ALA A 268 10.70 5.71 -10.53
CA ALA A 268 10.76 6.78 -11.50
C ALA A 268 12.19 7.20 -11.91
N GLY A 269 13.22 6.52 -11.39
CA GLY A 269 14.63 6.82 -11.64
C GLY A 269 15.16 8.05 -10.89
N ILE A 270 14.48 8.46 -9.82
CA ILE A 270 14.87 9.58 -8.95
C ILE A 270 15.64 9.02 -7.76
N ALA A 271 16.85 9.54 -7.53
CA ALA A 271 17.66 9.11 -6.39
C ALA A 271 17.07 9.65 -5.08
N VAL A 272 17.09 8.83 -4.03
CA VAL A 272 16.63 9.21 -2.71
C VAL A 272 17.76 9.11 -1.70
N GLU A 273 17.98 10.16 -0.91
CA GLU A 273 18.78 10.13 0.31
C GLU A 273 17.86 10.33 1.52
N VAL A 274 18.21 9.72 2.63
CA VAL A 274 17.42 9.75 3.88
C VAL A 274 18.16 10.54 4.93
N ALA A 275 17.51 11.55 5.49
CA ALA A 275 18.03 12.30 6.63
C ALA A 275 17.19 12.04 7.89
N ALA A 276 17.84 12.20 9.04
CA ALA A 276 17.17 12.23 10.33
C ALA A 276 17.73 13.35 11.22
N GLY A 277 17.15 13.57 12.38
CA GLY A 277 17.64 14.54 13.33
C GLY A 277 19.11 14.30 13.71
N ARG A 278 19.48 13.03 13.85
CA ARG A 278 20.84 12.55 14.08
C ARG A 278 21.16 11.38 13.15
N LYS A 279 22.41 11.23 12.76
CA LYS A 279 22.91 10.10 11.96
C LYS A 279 23.05 8.85 12.83
N SER A 280 21.94 8.41 13.40
CA SER A 280 21.84 7.18 14.20
C SER A 280 20.62 6.41 13.75
N ALA A 281 20.56 5.11 14.06
CA ALA A 281 19.44 4.25 13.67
C ALA A 281 18.08 4.86 14.04
N CYS A 282 17.19 4.91 13.08
CA CYS A 282 15.83 5.41 13.22
C CYS A 282 14.88 4.25 13.42
N ARG A 283 14.03 4.33 14.44
CA ARG A 283 13.06 3.29 14.80
C ARG A 283 11.63 3.75 14.46
N PRO A 284 10.88 3.01 13.65
CA PRO A 284 9.49 3.35 13.37
C PRO A 284 8.61 3.13 14.60
N HIS A 285 7.43 3.70 14.59
CA HIS A 285 6.38 3.29 15.51
C HIS A 285 5.92 1.88 15.12
N GLN A 286 5.77 1.02 16.10
CA GLN A 286 5.35 -0.37 15.88
C GLN A 286 3.99 -0.44 15.16
N GLY A 287 3.86 -1.36 14.19
CA GLY A 287 2.61 -1.56 13.45
C GLY A 287 2.37 -0.56 12.33
N THR A 288 3.42 0.14 11.86
CA THR A 288 3.30 1.14 10.78
C THR A 288 3.72 0.63 9.39
N GLY A 289 3.72 -0.68 9.20
CA GLY A 289 4.02 -1.32 7.91
C GLY A 289 5.51 -1.66 7.71
N GLU A 290 6.29 -1.68 8.80
CA GLU A 290 7.66 -2.15 8.85
C GLU A 290 7.78 -3.62 8.45
N GLY A 291 8.90 -3.99 7.83
CA GLY A 291 9.19 -5.35 7.41
C GLY A 291 9.65 -6.25 8.59
N VAL A 292 10.12 -7.44 8.23
CA VAL A 292 10.60 -8.47 9.18
C VAL A 292 11.82 -8.05 10.01
N ASP A 293 12.55 -7.04 9.54
CA ASP A 293 13.68 -6.40 10.23
C ASP A 293 13.24 -5.36 11.27
N GLY A 294 11.92 -5.21 11.51
CA GLY A 294 11.35 -4.18 12.39
C GLY A 294 11.46 -2.78 11.83
N GLY A 295 11.81 -2.62 10.55
CA GLY A 295 11.84 -1.35 9.82
C GLY A 295 12.86 -0.35 10.33
N VAL A 296 13.92 -0.78 11.04
CA VAL A 296 14.99 0.11 11.50
C VAL A 296 15.75 0.65 10.29
N VAL A 297 15.79 2.00 10.17
CA VAL A 297 16.45 2.69 9.06
C VAL A 297 17.70 3.39 9.55
N GLN A 298 18.84 3.13 8.88
CA GLN A 298 20.03 3.91 9.07
C GLN A 298 20.01 5.09 8.10
N PRO A 299 19.90 6.35 8.58
CA PRO A 299 19.88 7.51 7.70
C PRO A 299 21.26 7.74 7.07
N ASP A 300 21.27 8.28 5.86
CA ASP A 300 22.49 8.62 5.13
C ASP A 300 23.24 9.80 5.78
N LEU A 301 22.48 10.75 6.37
CA LEU A 301 23.04 11.95 7.00
C LEU A 301 22.13 12.48 8.14
N ALA A 302 22.75 13.30 9.00
CA ALA A 302 21.96 14.13 9.92
C ALA A 302 21.39 15.34 9.16
N ILE A 303 20.21 15.83 9.56
CA ILE A 303 19.53 16.96 8.90
C ILE A 303 20.39 18.23 8.88
N ALA A 304 21.27 18.40 9.85
CA ALA A 304 22.21 19.51 9.91
C ALA A 304 23.31 19.46 8.83
N GLU A 305 23.56 18.28 8.25
CA GLU A 305 24.54 18.04 7.18
C GLU A 305 23.94 18.18 5.78
N ALA A 306 22.60 18.31 5.69
CA ALA A 306 21.91 18.39 4.42
C ALA A 306 22.12 19.75 3.75
N ASP A 307 22.48 19.72 2.45
CA ASP A 307 22.59 20.89 1.59
C ASP A 307 21.50 20.86 0.52
N ALA A 308 20.58 21.84 0.56
CA ALA A 308 19.47 21.94 -0.36
C ALA A 308 19.91 22.00 -1.84
N SER A 309 21.14 22.46 -2.14
CA SER A 309 21.64 22.51 -3.51
C SER A 309 21.76 21.14 -4.19
N ARG A 310 21.90 20.09 -3.40
CA ARG A 310 22.08 18.70 -3.85
C ARG A 310 20.76 18.01 -4.24
N TYR A 311 19.61 18.56 -3.89
CA TYR A 311 18.30 17.93 -4.03
C TYR A 311 17.35 18.81 -4.85
N ASP A 312 16.34 18.19 -5.43
CA ASP A 312 15.28 18.85 -6.21
C ASP A 312 13.99 18.96 -5.39
N ALA A 313 13.86 18.15 -4.33
CA ALA A 313 12.77 18.22 -3.37
C ALA A 313 13.19 17.70 -1.98
N ILE A 314 12.42 18.12 -0.96
CA ILE A 314 12.47 17.56 0.39
C ILE A 314 11.07 17.04 0.77
N LEU A 315 11.01 15.86 1.41
CA LEU A 315 9.78 15.26 1.91
C LEU A 315 9.93 14.91 3.39
N PHE A 316 9.11 15.52 4.24
CA PHE A 316 8.99 15.15 5.65
C PHE A 316 7.98 14.02 5.81
N SER A 317 8.45 12.83 6.15
CA SER A 317 7.61 11.68 6.51
C SER A 317 6.86 11.95 7.81
N GLY A 318 5.71 11.33 7.96
CA GLY A 318 4.92 11.49 9.18
C GLY A 318 5.32 10.53 10.30
N GLY A 319 4.34 10.20 11.12
CA GLY A 319 4.55 9.62 12.45
C GLY A 319 4.79 10.71 13.48
N TRP A 320 4.40 10.45 14.73
CA TRP A 320 4.46 11.48 15.79
C TRP A 320 5.88 11.95 16.12
N GLY A 321 6.89 11.13 15.81
CA GLY A 321 8.29 11.50 15.95
C GLY A 321 8.69 12.74 15.15
N SER A 322 8.00 13.05 14.02
CA SER A 322 8.30 14.23 13.21
C SER A 322 8.08 15.57 13.96
N SER A 323 7.35 15.53 15.09
CA SER A 323 7.21 16.68 16.00
C SER A 323 8.57 17.24 16.46
N MET A 324 9.63 16.43 16.49
CA MET A 324 10.96 16.85 16.85
C MET A 324 11.55 17.97 15.97
N TYR A 325 10.99 18.16 14.78
CA TYR A 325 11.43 19.16 13.80
C TYR A 325 10.67 20.47 13.86
N GLN A 326 9.61 20.60 14.67
CA GLN A 326 8.76 21.79 14.78
C GLN A 326 9.54 22.98 15.37
N PHE A 327 9.97 23.90 14.52
CA PHE A 327 10.88 24.99 14.90
C PHE A 327 10.28 25.97 15.89
N ASP A 328 9.09 26.54 15.59
CA ASP A 328 8.46 27.59 16.39
C ASP A 328 7.31 27.10 17.28
N PHE A 329 7.13 25.80 17.43
CA PHE A 329 6.14 25.26 18.36
C PHE A 329 6.56 25.52 19.81
N LYS A 330 5.68 26.20 20.56
CA LYS A 330 5.93 26.60 21.96
C LYS A 330 5.41 25.58 22.97
N GLY A 331 4.73 24.53 22.49
CA GLY A 331 4.26 23.44 23.33
C GLY A 331 5.35 22.39 23.61
N THR A 332 4.93 21.36 24.32
CA THR A 332 5.80 20.22 24.68
C THR A 332 5.00 18.93 24.60
N TYR A 333 5.68 17.84 24.29
CA TYR A 333 5.11 16.50 24.24
C TYR A 333 5.54 15.69 25.47
N GLN A 334 4.66 14.80 25.94
CA GLN A 334 4.99 13.89 27.05
C GLN A 334 6.11 12.94 26.66
N ASN A 335 6.07 12.42 25.41
CA ASN A 335 7.19 11.65 24.90
C ASN A 335 8.38 12.58 24.60
N ARG A 336 9.49 12.39 25.32
CA ARG A 336 10.69 13.23 25.18
C ARG A 336 11.29 13.20 23.78
N ALA A 337 11.17 12.08 23.06
CA ALA A 337 11.69 11.95 21.70
C ALA A 337 11.05 12.93 20.70
N TYR A 338 9.83 13.41 20.99
CA TYR A 338 9.10 14.33 20.14
C TYR A 338 9.49 15.81 20.37
N ASN A 339 10.22 16.09 21.46
CA ASN A 339 10.74 17.41 21.79
C ASN A 339 12.17 17.55 21.26
N GLY A 340 12.33 17.71 19.97
CA GLY A 340 13.65 17.81 19.37
C GLY A 340 14.53 18.91 19.94
N GLU A 341 15.85 18.70 19.89
CA GLU A 341 16.83 19.69 20.30
C GLU A 341 16.72 20.96 19.46
N ARG A 342 17.03 22.10 20.07
CA ARG A 342 16.98 23.40 19.39
C ARG A 342 17.82 23.43 18.12
N SER A 343 19.01 22.85 18.14
CA SER A 343 19.93 22.76 17.00
C SER A 343 19.30 22.01 15.81
N ILE A 344 18.57 20.91 16.08
CA ILE A 344 17.86 20.13 15.06
C ILE A 344 16.72 20.93 14.45
N LYS A 345 15.92 21.60 15.30
CA LYS A 345 14.81 22.46 14.86
C LYS A 345 15.30 23.65 14.01
N GLU A 346 16.40 24.28 14.42
CA GLU A 346 17.02 25.36 13.66
C GLU A 346 17.60 24.87 12.33
N ALA A 347 18.27 23.72 12.30
CA ALA A 347 18.78 23.14 11.07
C ALA A 347 17.65 22.79 10.10
N THR A 348 16.56 22.20 10.59
CA THR A 348 15.36 21.91 9.80
C THR A 348 14.77 23.18 9.19
N ASN A 349 14.61 24.23 10.00
CA ASN A 349 14.05 25.48 9.53
C ASN A 349 14.94 26.15 8.48
N ARG A 350 16.27 26.17 8.67
CA ARG A 350 17.19 26.68 7.65
C ARG A 350 17.10 25.90 6.36
N LEU A 351 17.02 24.57 6.45
CA LEU A 351 16.91 23.71 5.29
C LEU A 351 15.62 23.97 4.50
N ILE A 352 14.46 24.05 5.16
CA ILE A 352 13.17 24.41 4.53
C ILE A 352 13.28 25.78 3.83
N ASN A 353 13.85 26.79 4.49
CA ASN A 353 14.08 28.10 3.88
C ASN A 353 14.92 27.99 2.61
N SER A 354 16.00 27.21 2.63
CA SER A 354 16.88 27.02 1.48
C SER A 354 16.17 26.35 0.29
N PHE A 355 15.32 25.35 0.52
CA PHE A 355 14.51 24.72 -0.54
C PHE A 355 13.52 25.74 -1.15
N ILE A 356 12.83 26.52 -0.32
CA ILE A 356 11.87 27.52 -0.79
C ILE A 356 12.56 28.63 -1.57
N GLN A 357 13.70 29.14 -1.10
CA GLN A 357 14.49 30.18 -1.78
C GLN A 357 15.03 29.69 -3.13
N GLN A 358 15.29 28.40 -3.31
CA GLN A 358 15.72 27.78 -4.54
C GLN A 358 14.56 27.32 -5.44
N ASP A 359 13.31 27.69 -5.13
CA ASP A 359 12.08 27.29 -5.84
C ASP A 359 11.94 25.77 -6.02
N LYS A 360 12.26 25.01 -4.97
CA LYS A 360 12.20 23.54 -4.96
C LYS A 360 10.97 23.04 -4.20
N TYR A 361 10.56 21.80 -4.49
CA TYR A 361 9.43 21.19 -3.80
C TYR A 361 9.74 20.95 -2.32
N VAL A 362 8.80 21.40 -1.46
CA VAL A 362 8.81 21.14 -0.02
C VAL A 362 7.53 20.37 0.32
N CYS A 363 7.70 19.13 0.70
CA CYS A 363 6.64 18.16 0.81
C CYS A 363 6.50 17.66 2.25
N ALA A 364 5.29 17.32 2.66
CA ALA A 364 5.01 16.72 3.95
C ALA A 364 3.84 15.76 3.89
N LEU A 365 3.94 14.67 4.65
CA LEU A 365 2.93 13.63 4.70
C LEU A 365 2.47 13.43 6.15
N CYS A 366 1.15 13.29 6.36
CA CYS A 366 0.56 13.00 7.65
C CYS A 366 1.01 14.01 8.74
N HIS A 367 1.52 13.53 9.89
CA HIS A 367 2.03 14.38 10.95
C HIS A 367 3.26 15.21 10.54
N GLY A 368 3.96 14.84 9.46
CA GLY A 368 5.01 15.66 8.85
C GLY A 368 4.54 17.06 8.44
N THR A 369 3.25 17.25 8.14
CA THR A 369 2.64 18.56 7.85
C THR A 369 2.85 19.56 8.99
N THR A 370 2.94 19.10 10.24
CA THR A 370 3.20 19.94 11.40
C THR A 370 4.59 20.57 11.39
N VAL A 371 5.56 19.92 10.74
CA VAL A 371 6.92 20.49 10.56
C VAL A 371 6.85 21.75 9.73
N LEU A 372 6.12 21.71 8.60
CA LEU A 372 5.92 22.88 7.75
C LEU A 372 5.06 23.95 8.46
N ALA A 373 4.05 23.53 9.22
CA ALA A 373 3.23 24.44 9.99
C ALA A 373 4.06 25.33 10.92
N TRP A 374 5.02 24.75 11.60
CA TRP A 374 5.87 25.47 12.58
C TRP A 374 7.22 25.92 12.04
N ALA A 375 7.54 25.69 10.78
CA ALA A 375 8.67 26.37 10.13
C ALA A 375 8.39 27.88 9.98
N ARG A 376 9.43 28.68 9.85
CA ARG A 376 9.35 30.13 9.63
C ARG A 376 10.21 30.53 8.44
N VAL A 377 9.52 31.03 7.42
CA VAL A 377 10.10 31.63 6.23
C VAL A 377 9.68 33.10 6.22
N ASN A 378 10.62 34.01 6.36
CA ASN A 378 10.34 35.43 6.57
C ASN A 378 9.33 35.67 7.70
N GLY A 379 9.48 34.95 8.83
CA GLY A 379 8.63 35.04 10.02
C GLY A 379 7.25 34.39 9.94
N ARG A 380 6.89 33.76 8.81
CA ARG A 380 5.57 33.12 8.59
C ARG A 380 5.74 31.64 8.25
N SER A 381 4.70 30.86 8.55
CA SER A 381 4.64 29.47 8.11
C SER A 381 4.62 29.41 6.56
N PRO A 382 5.37 28.48 5.92
CA PRO A 382 5.25 28.23 4.49
C PRO A 382 3.86 27.74 4.06
N LEU A 383 3.04 27.26 5.01
CA LEU A 383 1.65 26.87 4.76
C LEU A 383 0.67 28.06 4.84
N ALA A 384 1.10 29.23 5.32
CA ALA A 384 0.22 30.39 5.49
C ALA A 384 -0.40 30.83 4.15
N GLY A 385 -1.72 30.79 4.05
CA GLY A 385 -2.49 31.08 2.84
C GLY A 385 -2.48 29.99 1.77
N LYS A 386 -1.80 28.88 2.00
CA LYS A 386 -1.75 27.73 1.10
C LYS A 386 -2.88 26.74 1.37
N GLN A 387 -3.36 26.07 0.31
CA GLN A 387 -4.16 24.89 0.49
C GLN A 387 -3.27 23.73 0.97
N ALA A 388 -3.76 22.96 1.92
CA ALA A 388 -3.04 21.82 2.48
C ALA A 388 -4.02 20.75 2.97
N THR A 389 -3.51 19.53 3.15
CA THR A 389 -4.21 18.45 3.83
C THR A 389 -3.35 17.87 4.96
N GLY A 390 -3.97 17.10 5.83
CA GLY A 390 -3.31 16.44 6.95
C GLY A 390 -4.31 15.65 7.79
N PRO A 391 -3.85 14.72 8.64
CA PRO A 391 -4.70 13.80 9.35
C PRO A 391 -5.62 14.49 10.35
N VAL A 392 -6.81 13.89 10.49
CA VAL A 392 -7.85 14.33 11.44
C VAL A 392 -7.74 13.63 12.80
N MET A 393 -6.92 12.57 12.89
CA MET A 393 -6.72 11.86 14.16
C MET A 393 -5.96 12.71 15.16
N HIS A 394 -6.23 12.47 16.44
CA HIS A 394 -5.56 13.17 17.53
C HIS A 394 -4.04 12.99 17.49
N GLY A 395 -3.32 14.04 17.81
CA GLY A 395 -1.87 14.03 17.93
C GLY A 395 -1.38 13.36 19.22
N PRO A 396 -0.07 13.36 19.47
CA PRO A 396 0.51 12.78 20.67
C PRO A 396 0.17 13.60 21.92
N ALA A 397 0.13 12.94 23.08
CA ALA A 397 -0.12 13.61 24.35
C ALA A 397 0.93 14.71 24.64
N GLY A 398 0.48 15.88 25.08
CA GLY A 398 1.37 17.03 25.29
C GLY A 398 0.63 18.28 25.78
N ASN A 399 1.38 19.37 25.87
CA ASN A 399 0.85 20.71 26.11
C ASN A 399 0.82 21.48 24.78
N TYR A 400 -0.35 21.99 24.42
CA TYR A 400 -0.61 22.67 23.14
C TYR A 400 -1.10 24.10 23.40
N PRO A 401 -0.19 25.08 23.49
CA PRO A 401 -0.58 26.47 23.74
C PRO A 401 -1.58 26.99 22.70
N GLY A 402 -2.70 27.51 23.17
CA GLY A 402 -3.79 27.99 22.31
C GLY A 402 -4.87 26.92 21.98
N HIS A 403 -4.64 25.66 22.31
CA HIS A 403 -5.68 24.62 22.27
C HIS A 403 -6.35 24.50 23.63
N ARG A 404 -7.68 24.48 23.66
CA ARG A 404 -8.43 24.55 24.93
C ARG A 404 -8.96 23.18 25.41
N ASP A 405 -9.03 22.20 24.51
CA ASP A 405 -9.57 20.90 24.85
C ASP A 405 -8.54 20.03 25.60
N SER A 406 -9.04 19.10 26.41
CA SER A 406 -8.19 18.16 27.15
C SER A 406 -7.56 17.08 26.25
N THR A 407 -8.15 16.81 25.09
CA THR A 407 -7.62 15.89 24.09
C THR A 407 -6.60 16.57 23.19
N PRO A 408 -5.49 15.94 22.84
CA PRO A 408 -4.52 16.50 21.90
C PRO A 408 -5.18 16.86 20.56
N PRO A 409 -4.86 18.02 19.97
CA PRO A 409 -5.42 18.40 18.68
C PRO A 409 -4.93 17.49 17.55
N PRO A 410 -5.69 17.35 16.46
CA PRO A 410 -5.22 16.66 15.26
C PRO A 410 -4.08 17.43 14.57
N SER A 411 -3.31 16.73 13.72
CA SER A 411 -2.18 17.36 13.01
C SER A 411 -2.61 18.55 12.15
N ARG A 412 -3.80 18.53 11.56
CA ARG A 412 -4.34 19.66 10.79
C ARG A 412 -4.52 20.94 11.61
N TRP A 413 -4.80 20.84 12.92
CA TRP A 413 -4.88 22.02 13.81
C TRP A 413 -3.58 22.84 13.80
N HIS A 414 -2.41 22.19 13.76
CA HIS A 414 -1.13 22.90 13.70
C HIS A 414 -1.03 23.74 12.42
N ALA A 415 -1.49 23.20 11.29
CA ALA A 415 -1.47 23.91 10.02
C ALA A 415 -2.50 25.06 10.00
N GLU A 416 -3.72 24.83 10.47
CA GLU A 416 -4.79 25.82 10.59
C GLU A 416 -4.38 26.99 11.48
N THR A 417 -3.82 26.69 12.66
CA THR A 417 -3.31 27.70 13.61
C THR A 417 -2.22 28.59 12.99
N ASN A 418 -1.48 28.05 12.00
CA ASN A 418 -0.44 28.77 11.28
C ASN A 418 -0.91 29.34 9.92
N GLY A 419 -2.23 29.42 9.69
CA GLY A 419 -2.84 30.10 8.57
C GLY A 419 -2.97 29.31 7.28
N ALA A 420 -2.83 27.97 7.33
CA ALA A 420 -3.13 27.10 6.19
C ALA A 420 -4.66 27.05 5.93
N ARG A 421 -5.03 26.88 4.66
CA ARG A 421 -6.40 26.60 4.24
C ARG A 421 -6.54 25.08 4.06
N MET A 422 -6.91 24.39 5.12
CA MET A 422 -7.04 22.95 5.10
C MET A 422 -8.26 22.53 4.27
N VAL A 423 -8.03 21.70 3.23
CA VAL A 423 -9.12 21.06 2.49
C VAL A 423 -9.90 20.11 3.41
N ALA A 424 -11.16 19.84 3.08
CA ALA A 424 -11.93 18.85 3.83
C ALA A 424 -11.23 17.47 3.75
N PRO A 425 -11.26 16.67 4.81
CA PRO A 425 -10.71 15.33 4.77
C PRO A 425 -11.36 14.50 3.66
N ASN A 426 -10.57 13.69 2.96
CA ASN A 426 -11.03 12.80 1.89
C ASN A 426 -11.77 13.52 0.75
N SER A 427 -11.38 14.76 0.46
CA SER A 427 -12.06 15.59 -0.56
C SER A 427 -11.21 15.87 -1.79
N VAL A 428 -9.99 15.37 -1.84
CA VAL A 428 -9.08 15.57 -2.97
C VAL A 428 -9.14 14.35 -3.89
N GLY A 429 -9.28 14.60 -5.21
CA GLY A 429 -9.37 13.51 -6.18
C GLY A 429 -10.71 12.79 -6.13
N ASP A 430 -10.71 11.47 -6.03
CA ASP A 430 -11.92 10.64 -5.92
C ASP A 430 -12.40 10.60 -4.46
N PRO A 431 -13.58 11.17 -4.13
CA PRO A 431 -14.09 11.23 -2.75
C PRO A 431 -14.41 9.84 -2.15
N ASN A 432 -14.35 8.78 -2.96
CA ASN A 432 -14.58 7.41 -2.49
C ASN A 432 -13.29 6.67 -2.12
N THR A 433 -12.12 7.34 -2.18
CA THR A 433 -10.84 6.75 -1.81
C THR A 433 -10.07 7.66 -0.87
N LEU A 434 -9.24 7.06 -0.02
CA LEU A 434 -8.30 7.77 0.88
C LEU A 434 -6.88 7.82 0.30
N VAL A 435 -6.65 7.24 -0.90
CA VAL A 435 -5.29 7.03 -1.40
C VAL A 435 -4.75 8.20 -2.22
N ASP A 436 -5.60 9.14 -2.61
CA ASP A 436 -5.27 10.24 -3.53
C ASP A 436 -5.38 11.64 -2.90
N ASP A 437 -5.61 11.70 -1.57
CA ASP A 437 -5.67 12.96 -0.82
C ASP A 437 -4.30 13.65 -0.72
N VAL A 438 -3.78 14.08 -1.85
CA VAL A 438 -2.55 14.87 -1.98
C VAL A 438 -2.87 16.24 -2.55
N VAL A 439 -2.54 17.28 -1.79
CA VAL A 439 -2.74 18.70 -2.18
C VAL A 439 -1.42 19.27 -2.67
N ILE A 440 -1.45 19.91 -3.83
CA ILE A 440 -0.32 20.66 -4.39
C ILE A 440 -0.72 22.13 -4.53
N ASP A 441 -0.02 23.02 -3.85
CA ASP A 441 -0.18 24.48 -3.97
C ASP A 441 1.18 25.12 -4.26
N GLY A 442 1.48 25.29 -5.54
CA GLY A 442 2.78 25.71 -6.02
C GLY A 442 3.85 24.63 -5.80
N LYS A 443 4.88 24.96 -5.04
CA LYS A 443 5.96 24.02 -4.69
C LYS A 443 5.75 23.37 -3.29
N ILE A 444 4.61 23.63 -2.65
CA ILE A 444 4.22 22.94 -1.42
C ILE A 444 3.32 21.77 -1.78
N MET A 445 3.64 20.59 -1.25
CA MET A 445 2.86 19.37 -1.46
C MET A 445 2.59 18.70 -0.10
N THR A 446 1.31 18.42 0.20
CA THR A 446 0.92 17.76 1.45
C THR A 446 0.05 16.53 1.16
N GLY A 447 0.31 15.40 1.83
CA GLY A 447 -0.52 14.21 1.80
C GLY A 447 -1.23 14.02 3.14
N GLN A 448 -2.47 13.49 3.11
CA GLN A 448 -3.31 13.46 4.30
C GLN A 448 -2.74 12.54 5.38
N ASP A 449 -2.51 11.28 5.06
CA ASP A 449 -2.01 10.27 6.00
C ASP A 449 -1.40 9.05 5.26
N ASP A 450 -1.21 7.92 5.94
CA ASP A 450 -0.54 6.75 5.41
C ASP A 450 -1.16 6.13 4.14
N PRO A 451 -2.50 6.10 3.91
CA PRO A 451 -3.05 5.64 2.64
C PRO A 451 -2.58 6.46 1.44
N THR A 452 -2.26 7.75 1.63
CA THR A 452 -1.81 8.64 0.55
C THR A 452 -0.31 8.52 0.25
N ALA A 453 0.45 7.77 1.03
CA ALA A 453 1.91 7.72 0.96
C ALA A 453 2.44 7.38 -0.44
N ARG A 454 1.85 6.38 -1.07
CA ARG A 454 2.23 5.94 -2.42
C ARG A 454 1.94 7.01 -3.47
N GLU A 455 0.75 7.61 -3.42
CA GLU A 455 0.37 8.65 -4.39
C GLU A 455 1.19 9.92 -4.18
N MET A 456 1.56 10.26 -2.95
CA MET A 456 2.51 11.34 -2.65
C MET A 456 3.83 11.15 -3.41
N GLY A 457 4.41 9.95 -3.37
CA GLY A 457 5.61 9.61 -4.12
C GLY A 457 5.43 9.72 -5.63
N ARG A 458 4.29 9.24 -6.15
CA ARG A 458 3.97 9.31 -7.59
C ARG A 458 3.79 10.74 -8.08
N GLN A 459 3.05 11.56 -7.33
CA GLN A 459 2.81 12.95 -7.72
C GLN A 459 4.09 13.78 -7.65
N LEU A 460 4.92 13.58 -6.63
CA LEU A 460 6.23 14.22 -6.54
C LEU A 460 7.12 13.80 -7.70
N ALA A 461 7.17 12.51 -8.03
CA ALA A 461 7.93 12.02 -9.18
C ALA A 461 7.46 12.66 -10.50
N ARG A 462 6.13 12.69 -10.74
CA ARG A 462 5.55 13.35 -11.93
C ARG A 462 5.93 14.83 -12.01
N ALA A 463 5.82 15.54 -10.90
CA ALA A 463 6.13 16.97 -10.82
C ALA A 463 7.61 17.25 -11.15
N LEU A 464 8.52 16.47 -10.59
CA LEU A 464 9.95 16.59 -10.85
C LEU A 464 10.31 16.24 -12.28
N LEU A 465 9.76 15.16 -12.83
CA LEU A 465 10.02 14.77 -14.23
C LEU A 465 9.46 15.78 -15.24
N ALA A 466 8.31 16.39 -14.94
CA ALA A 466 7.72 17.44 -15.78
C ALA A 466 8.62 18.69 -15.87
N GLU A 467 9.32 19.06 -14.80
CA GLU A 467 10.27 20.19 -14.80
C GLU A 467 11.54 19.92 -15.62
N ARG A 468 11.88 18.66 -15.82
CA ARG A 468 13.07 18.27 -16.57
C ARG A 468 12.90 18.45 -18.09
N GLY A 469 11.66 18.56 -18.58
CA GLY A 469 11.34 18.53 -20.00
C GLY A 469 11.55 17.14 -20.62
N PRO A 470 11.12 16.91 -21.88
CA PRO A 470 11.37 15.65 -22.55
C PRO A 470 12.88 15.41 -22.71
N ALA A 471 13.31 14.20 -22.38
CA ALA A 471 14.70 13.80 -22.65
C ALA A 471 15.00 13.98 -24.12
N LYS A 472 16.08 14.74 -24.44
CA LYS A 472 16.54 14.96 -25.80
C LYS A 472 17.17 13.71 -26.37
#